data_214c7abf5afb1e24e02ea02cf639f937
#
_entry.id   214c7abf5afb1e24e02ea02cf639f937
#
_cell.length_a   1.000
_cell.length_b   1.000
_cell.length_c   1.000
_cell.angle_alpha   90.00
_cell.angle_beta   90.00
_cell.angle_gamma   90.00
#
_symmetry.space_group_name_H-M   'P 1'
#
loop_
_entity.id
_entity.type
_entity.pdbx_description
1 polymer ?
#
loop_
_entity_poly.entity_id
_entity_poly.type
_entity_poly.pdbx_seq_one_letter_code
_entity_poly.pdbx_strand_id
1 'polypeptide(L)'
;MSGLLRFAKKMRAWGHVPRDLGRIVRSYRQRTKDGSVCYHNWYPCNDYEDEWFHRFIVRNVGTDHRYHFFSVFGSRIALAMPVQNKVFVSGENVHIPNASAEIYQDYALDKVNLSLGYDDIQDERYIRFPYWLLYMFEPVIDRKMIRERIDEINRAENTRKFDCALIASHDQWNMRSPMYEALKDHLDISCAGKWKHNTDDLWTIYNNDKYRYLSEFKFNICAENFDTPLYVTEKLFDAFRCGTIPLYAGAGNQPELEIVNQDAVLLWKKEQSDHSAFIQEVLRLARDEAYYDKFVRQVRLLPYTEEFVYEKFTLLKERLMKMARA
;
A
#
# COMPACT_ATOMS: atom_id res chain seq x y z
N MET A 1 20.87 16.15 31.51
CA MET A 1 19.93 15.04 31.17
C MET A 1 19.85 14.69 29.68
N SER A 2 20.23 15.57 28.75
CA SER A 2 20.14 15.30 27.28
C SER A 2 21.23 14.35 26.73
N GLY A 3 22.42 14.31 27.31
CA GLY A 3 23.54 13.47 26.82
C GLY A 3 23.38 11.97 27.11
N LEU A 4 22.87 11.64 28.30
CA LEU A 4 22.63 10.24 28.71
C LEU A 4 21.51 9.57 27.90
N LEU A 5 20.47 10.31 27.55
CA LEU A 5 19.39 9.83 26.69
C LEU A 5 19.85 9.59 25.23
N ARG A 6 20.73 10.45 24.71
CA ARG A 6 21.37 10.26 23.39
C ARG A 6 22.31 9.06 23.39
N PHE A 7 23.07 8.85 24.47
CA PHE A 7 23.97 7.71 24.62
C PHE A 7 23.19 6.40 24.75
N ALA A 8 22.12 6.38 25.56
CA ALA A 8 21.25 5.20 25.70
C ALA A 8 20.52 4.84 24.39
N LYS A 9 20.10 5.84 23.59
CA LYS A 9 19.56 5.63 22.25
C LYS A 9 20.62 5.05 21.31
N LYS A 10 21.86 5.56 21.36
CA LYS A 10 22.99 5.06 20.57
C LYS A 10 23.35 3.60 20.95
N MET A 11 23.37 3.28 22.24
CA MET A 11 23.62 1.91 22.73
C MET A 11 22.52 0.93 22.33
N ARG A 12 21.24 1.34 22.30
CA ARG A 12 20.15 0.51 21.78
C ARG A 12 20.30 0.27 20.26
N ALA A 13 20.71 1.27 19.50
CA ALA A 13 21.01 1.10 18.09
C ALA A 13 22.17 0.11 17.84
N TRP A 14 23.21 0.14 18.70
CA TRP A 14 24.33 -0.82 18.61
C TRP A 14 23.96 -2.24 19.04
N GLY A 15 23.01 -2.41 19.95
CA GLY A 15 22.49 -3.73 20.35
C GLY A 15 21.77 -4.48 19.23
N HIS A 16 21.33 -3.79 18.17
CA HIS A 16 20.73 -4.38 16.98
C HIS A 16 21.75 -4.74 15.88
N VAL A 17 22.98 -4.22 15.94
CA VAL A 17 24.02 -4.41 14.92
C VAL A 17 24.28 -5.89 14.58
N PRO A 18 24.40 -6.83 15.53
CA PRO A 18 24.60 -8.25 15.19
C PRO A 18 23.38 -8.85 14.46
N ARG A 19 22.18 -8.43 14.82
CA ARG A 19 20.93 -8.88 14.21
C ARG A 19 20.81 -8.32 12.78
N ASP A 20 21.22 -7.09 12.57
CA ASP A 20 21.20 -6.40 11.30
C ASP A 20 22.27 -6.94 10.34
N LEU A 21 23.48 -7.24 10.82
CA LEU A 21 24.49 -7.92 10.04
C LEU A 21 24.02 -9.31 9.58
N GLY A 22 23.37 -10.07 10.46
CA GLY A 22 22.76 -11.35 10.10
C GLY A 22 21.67 -11.21 9.03
N ARG A 23 20.88 -10.15 9.07
CA ARG A 23 19.88 -9.80 8.02
C ARG A 23 20.55 -9.41 6.71
N ILE A 24 21.59 -8.58 6.75
CA ILE A 24 22.36 -8.18 5.56
C ILE A 24 22.97 -9.43 4.88
N VAL A 25 23.62 -10.31 5.63
CA VAL A 25 24.18 -11.55 5.07
C VAL A 25 23.09 -12.43 4.48
N ARG A 26 21.93 -12.51 5.14
CA ARG A 26 20.78 -13.27 4.64
C ARG A 26 20.20 -12.65 3.37
N SER A 27 20.20 -11.35 3.26
CA SER A 27 19.66 -10.62 2.10
C SER A 27 20.45 -10.88 0.80
N TYR A 28 21.74 -11.24 0.89
CA TYR A 28 22.49 -11.71 -0.29
C TYR A 28 21.93 -13.00 -0.92
N ARG A 29 21.13 -13.76 -0.16
CA ARG A 29 20.42 -14.95 -0.66
C ARG A 29 19.02 -14.61 -1.22
N GLN A 30 18.51 -13.44 -0.94
CA GLN A 30 17.21 -12.94 -1.43
C GLN A 30 17.42 -12.34 -2.82
N ARG A 31 17.58 -13.20 -3.81
CA ARG A 31 17.84 -12.79 -5.19
C ARG A 31 17.13 -13.71 -6.17
N THR A 32 16.90 -13.21 -7.36
CA THR A 32 16.39 -13.99 -8.49
C THR A 32 17.43 -14.97 -9.04
N LYS A 33 16.98 -16.03 -9.70
CA LYS A 33 17.83 -17.09 -10.26
C LYS A 33 18.73 -16.55 -11.36
N ASP A 34 18.22 -15.63 -12.17
CA ASP A 34 18.98 -14.93 -13.22
C ASP A 34 19.99 -13.91 -12.66
N GLY A 35 19.88 -13.59 -11.37
CA GLY A 35 20.75 -12.65 -10.66
C GLY A 35 20.53 -11.19 -11.02
N SER A 36 19.50 -10.85 -11.78
CA SER A 36 19.17 -9.47 -12.19
C SER A 36 18.65 -8.62 -11.04
N VAL A 37 18.00 -9.23 -10.04
CA VAL A 37 17.48 -8.53 -8.87
C VAL A 37 17.94 -9.17 -7.57
N CYS A 38 18.40 -8.29 -6.64
CA CYS A 38 18.68 -8.64 -5.25
C CYS A 38 17.78 -7.81 -4.35
N TYR A 39 17.14 -8.46 -3.37
CA TYR A 39 16.24 -7.82 -2.42
C TYR A 39 16.88 -7.70 -1.04
N HIS A 40 16.79 -6.54 -0.43
CA HIS A 40 17.36 -6.24 0.88
C HIS A 40 16.28 -5.69 1.82
N ASN A 41 16.26 -6.16 3.05
CA ASN A 41 15.19 -5.84 4.00
C ASN A 41 13.78 -6.18 3.46
N TRP A 42 13.71 -7.11 2.51
CA TRP A 42 12.47 -7.51 1.85
C TRP A 42 11.73 -8.57 2.64
N TYR A 43 10.45 -8.71 2.41
CA TYR A 43 9.69 -9.82 2.96
C TYR A 43 10.22 -11.15 2.42
N PRO A 44 10.28 -12.20 3.25
CA PRO A 44 10.53 -13.54 2.75
C PRO A 44 9.41 -13.94 1.80
N CYS A 45 9.74 -14.34 0.60
CA CYS A 45 8.83 -14.96 -0.37
C CYS A 45 9.36 -16.33 -0.79
N ASN A 46 8.49 -17.18 -1.35
CA ASN A 46 8.86 -18.51 -1.80
C ASN A 46 9.69 -18.48 -3.09
N ASP A 47 9.36 -17.54 -3.97
CA ASP A 47 10.10 -17.32 -5.22
C ASP A 47 10.21 -15.82 -5.52
N TYR A 48 11.43 -15.31 -5.60
CA TYR A 48 11.71 -13.91 -5.91
C TYR A 48 11.48 -13.57 -7.40
N GLU A 49 11.31 -14.57 -8.25
CA GLU A 49 10.93 -14.39 -9.66
C GLU A 49 9.52 -13.83 -9.79
N ASP A 50 8.65 -14.14 -8.84
CA ASP A 50 7.25 -13.67 -8.82
C ASP A 50 7.09 -12.23 -8.30
N GLU A 51 8.15 -11.67 -7.72
CA GLU A 51 8.12 -10.30 -7.20
C GLU A 51 7.87 -9.28 -8.34
N TRP A 52 7.03 -8.30 -8.06
CA TRP A 52 6.59 -7.30 -9.04
C TRP A 52 7.77 -6.62 -9.75
N PHE A 53 8.80 -6.20 -9.01
CA PHE A 53 9.95 -5.51 -9.60
C PHE A 53 10.80 -6.40 -10.49
N HIS A 54 11.00 -7.68 -10.16
CA HIS A 54 11.68 -8.60 -11.06
C HIS A 54 10.89 -8.79 -12.36
N ARG A 55 9.59 -9.06 -12.26
CA ARG A 55 8.71 -9.19 -13.43
C ARG A 55 8.70 -7.92 -14.28
N PHE A 56 8.77 -6.73 -13.64
CA PHE A 56 8.88 -5.46 -14.35
C PHE A 56 10.20 -5.34 -15.12
N ILE A 57 11.33 -5.70 -14.51
CA ILE A 57 12.65 -5.67 -15.13
C ILE A 57 12.70 -6.62 -16.31
N VAL A 58 12.28 -7.87 -16.15
CA VAL A 58 12.24 -8.87 -17.22
C VAL A 58 11.43 -8.39 -18.42
N ARG A 59 10.26 -7.79 -18.18
CA ARG A 59 9.32 -7.38 -19.24
C ARG A 59 9.69 -6.08 -19.94
N ASN A 60 10.34 -5.15 -19.25
CA ASN A 60 10.46 -3.77 -19.75
C ASN A 60 11.90 -3.25 -19.83
N VAL A 61 12.85 -3.79 -19.08
CA VAL A 61 14.22 -3.25 -18.94
C VAL A 61 15.26 -4.20 -19.54
N GLY A 62 15.17 -5.49 -19.25
CA GLY A 62 16.15 -6.50 -19.53
C GLY A 62 16.98 -6.91 -18.31
N THR A 63 17.59 -8.10 -18.36
CA THR A 63 18.28 -8.74 -17.23
C THR A 63 19.80 -8.64 -17.30
N ASP A 64 20.35 -7.84 -18.21
CA ASP A 64 21.80 -7.69 -18.41
C ASP A 64 22.51 -6.98 -17.26
N HIS A 65 21.75 -6.29 -16.42
CA HIS A 65 22.24 -5.53 -15.28
C HIS A 65 21.62 -6.02 -13.98
N ARG A 66 22.36 -5.83 -12.88
CA ARG A 66 21.86 -6.16 -11.54
C ARG A 66 21.37 -4.94 -10.82
N TYR A 67 20.18 -5.06 -10.21
CA TYR A 67 19.52 -4.04 -9.39
C TYR A 67 19.38 -4.51 -7.95
N HIS A 68 19.58 -3.61 -7.00
CA HIS A 68 19.46 -3.89 -5.58
C HIS A 68 18.30 -3.10 -4.98
N PHE A 69 17.20 -3.79 -4.70
CA PHE A 69 16.01 -3.19 -4.10
C PHE A 69 16.07 -3.28 -2.58
N PHE A 70 15.91 -2.14 -1.92
CA PHE A 70 15.93 -1.99 -0.49
C PHE A 70 14.55 -1.55 -0.01
N SER A 71 13.91 -2.36 0.83
CA SER A 71 12.63 -1.97 1.42
C SER A 71 12.82 -1.12 2.68
N VAL A 72 11.78 -0.39 3.03
CA VAL A 72 11.69 0.43 4.24
C VAL A 72 11.73 -0.40 5.54
N PHE A 73 11.48 -1.71 5.49
CA PHE A 73 11.24 -2.56 6.67
C PHE A 73 12.50 -2.99 7.46
N GLY A 74 13.65 -2.53 7.12
CA GLY A 74 14.87 -2.97 7.77
C GLY A 74 15.82 -1.84 8.13
N SER A 75 16.96 -2.22 8.71
CA SER A 75 17.98 -1.28 9.10
C SER A 75 18.57 -0.53 7.91
N ARG A 76 18.72 0.78 8.05
CA ARG A 76 19.39 1.66 7.09
C ARG A 76 20.86 1.30 6.86
N ILE A 77 21.48 0.50 7.74
CA ILE A 77 22.85 -0.02 7.56
C ILE A 77 22.96 -0.80 6.24
N ALA A 78 21.90 -1.48 5.80
CA ALA A 78 21.89 -2.19 4.51
C ALA A 78 22.19 -1.25 3.32
N LEU A 79 21.77 0.01 3.38
CA LEU A 79 22.03 1.01 2.32
C LEU A 79 23.52 1.36 2.17
N ALA A 80 24.35 1.10 3.20
CA ALA A 80 25.80 1.30 3.14
C ALA A 80 26.55 0.20 2.36
N MET A 81 25.86 -0.84 1.89
CA MET A 81 26.48 -1.90 1.08
C MET A 81 27.12 -1.31 -0.19
N PRO A 82 28.35 -1.73 -0.54
CA PRO A 82 29.06 -1.24 -1.71
C PRO A 82 28.55 -1.94 -2.99
N VAL A 83 27.30 -1.70 -3.34
CA VAL A 83 26.66 -2.23 -4.55
C VAL A 83 26.16 -1.09 -5.43
N GLN A 84 26.09 -1.33 -6.73
CA GLN A 84 25.55 -0.38 -7.71
C GLN A 84 24.03 -0.55 -7.86
N ASN A 85 23.40 0.36 -8.59
CA ASN A 85 21.97 0.32 -8.95
C ASN A 85 21.04 0.09 -7.75
N LYS A 86 21.21 0.91 -6.71
CA LYS A 86 20.38 0.87 -5.51
C LYS A 86 19.04 1.55 -5.75
N VAL A 87 17.96 0.82 -5.49
CA VAL A 87 16.59 1.33 -5.51
C VAL A 87 15.98 1.18 -4.12
N PHE A 88 15.55 2.27 -3.51
CA PHE A 88 14.81 2.24 -2.26
C PHE A 88 13.31 2.26 -2.53
N VAL A 89 12.54 1.46 -1.80
CA VAL A 89 11.08 1.37 -1.96
C VAL A 89 10.41 1.54 -0.61
N SER A 90 9.54 2.54 -0.50
CA SER A 90 8.68 2.72 0.66
C SER A 90 7.21 2.53 0.30
N GLY A 91 6.62 1.43 0.78
CA GLY A 91 5.17 1.24 0.82
C GLY A 91 4.54 1.69 2.14
N GLU A 92 5.36 2.13 3.11
CA GLU A 92 4.93 2.54 4.43
C GLU A 92 5.04 4.05 4.62
N ASN A 93 4.25 4.56 5.56
CA ASN A 93 4.25 5.98 5.89
C ASN A 93 5.56 6.39 6.60
N VAL A 94 6.37 7.21 5.94
CA VAL A 94 7.64 7.71 6.48
C VAL A 94 7.46 8.89 7.44
N HIS A 95 6.25 9.45 7.56
CA HIS A 95 5.96 10.61 8.41
C HIS A 95 5.30 10.25 9.75
N ILE A 96 5.23 8.97 10.10
CA ILE A 96 4.64 8.55 11.39
C ILE A 96 5.50 9.10 12.55
N PRO A 97 4.93 9.94 13.43
CA PRO A 97 5.66 10.46 14.58
C PRO A 97 6.08 9.32 15.52
N ASN A 98 7.33 9.33 15.97
CA ASN A 98 7.85 8.32 16.91
C ASN A 98 7.79 6.85 16.43
N ALA A 99 7.52 6.59 15.17
CA ALA A 99 7.91 5.33 14.58
C ALA A 99 9.39 5.13 14.90
N SER A 100 9.81 3.90 15.17
CA SER A 100 11.20 3.60 15.57
C SER A 100 12.13 4.34 14.64
N ALA A 101 12.70 5.42 15.15
CA ALA A 101 13.08 6.63 14.43
C ALA A 101 14.16 6.47 13.34
N GLU A 102 14.64 5.26 13.11
CA GLU A 102 15.72 4.99 12.17
C GLU A 102 15.25 4.25 10.91
N ILE A 103 14.01 3.74 10.88
CA ILE A 103 13.52 2.90 9.78
C ILE A 103 12.65 3.71 8.81
N TYR A 104 11.76 4.57 9.33
CA TYR A 104 10.75 5.30 8.55
C TYR A 104 10.99 6.81 8.49
N GLN A 105 12.25 7.26 8.31
CA GLN A 105 12.59 8.68 8.43
C GLN A 105 12.42 9.48 7.14
N ASP A 106 12.78 8.87 6.02
CA ASP A 106 12.89 9.51 4.73
C ASP A 106 12.97 8.49 3.59
N TYR A 107 13.15 8.96 2.38
CA TYR A 107 13.28 8.16 1.17
C TYR A 107 14.73 7.80 0.79
N ALA A 108 15.68 7.98 1.68
CA ALA A 108 17.10 7.60 1.53
C ALA A 108 17.80 8.18 0.27
N LEU A 109 17.39 9.35 -0.20
CA LEU A 109 17.86 9.94 -1.46
C LEU A 109 19.39 10.15 -1.52
N ASP A 110 20.04 10.36 -0.38
CA ASP A 110 21.50 10.51 -0.26
C ASP A 110 22.27 9.18 -0.33
N LYS A 111 21.58 8.02 -0.33
CA LYS A 111 22.18 6.68 -0.20
C LYS A 111 21.85 5.73 -1.35
N VAL A 112 20.96 6.13 -2.25
CA VAL A 112 20.48 5.30 -3.34
C VAL A 112 20.51 6.05 -4.68
N ASN A 113 20.47 5.31 -5.77
CA ASN A 113 20.41 5.88 -7.10
C ASN A 113 18.97 6.27 -7.49
N LEU A 114 17.98 5.56 -6.94
CA LEU A 114 16.57 5.81 -7.18
C LEU A 114 15.77 5.51 -5.91
N SER A 115 14.78 6.33 -5.61
CA SER A 115 13.84 6.08 -4.52
C SER A 115 12.40 6.15 -5.02
N LEU A 116 11.57 5.22 -4.55
CA LEU A 116 10.15 5.10 -4.86
C LEU A 116 9.34 5.31 -3.58
N GLY A 117 8.38 6.21 -3.62
CA GLY A 117 7.53 6.51 -2.47
C GLY A 117 6.24 7.22 -2.89
N TYR A 118 5.45 7.68 -1.94
CA TYR A 118 4.13 8.26 -2.20
C TYR A 118 4.09 9.79 -2.21
N ASP A 119 5.07 10.47 -1.62
CA ASP A 119 5.14 11.93 -1.58
C ASP A 119 5.40 12.54 -2.97
N ASP A 120 5.07 13.82 -3.12
CA ASP A 120 5.45 14.60 -4.29
C ASP A 120 6.78 15.32 -4.03
N ILE A 121 7.88 14.68 -4.43
CA ILE A 121 9.25 15.20 -4.26
C ILE A 121 9.86 15.50 -5.62
N GLN A 122 10.33 16.74 -5.80
CA GLN A 122 10.99 17.19 -7.02
C GLN A 122 12.52 16.91 -6.92
N ASP A 123 12.90 15.66 -7.15
CA ASP A 123 14.30 15.20 -7.23
C ASP A 123 14.43 14.18 -8.36
N GLU A 124 15.47 14.27 -9.17
CA GLU A 124 15.69 13.32 -10.27
C GLU A 124 15.93 11.88 -9.81
N ARG A 125 16.29 11.67 -8.56
CA ARG A 125 16.48 10.36 -7.92
C ARG A 125 15.20 9.84 -7.27
N TYR A 126 14.07 10.51 -7.44
CA TYR A 126 12.81 10.13 -6.82
C TYR A 126 11.72 9.97 -7.87
N ILE A 127 10.86 9.00 -7.65
CA ILE A 127 9.60 8.83 -8.38
C ILE A 127 8.48 8.70 -7.35
N ARG A 128 7.46 9.58 -7.45
CA ARG A 128 6.20 9.29 -6.79
C ARG A 128 5.61 8.02 -7.41
N PHE A 129 5.71 6.93 -6.66
CA PHE A 129 5.29 5.59 -7.05
C PHE A 129 4.44 4.98 -5.94
N PRO A 130 3.16 5.37 -5.82
CA PRO A 130 2.28 4.90 -4.76
C PRO A 130 2.18 3.38 -4.74
N TYR A 131 2.19 2.81 -3.54
CA TYR A 131 2.34 1.37 -3.37
C TYR A 131 1.16 0.56 -3.93
N TRP A 132 -0.03 1.16 -4.03
CA TRP A 132 -1.19 0.53 -4.66
C TRP A 132 -0.96 0.14 -6.13
N LEU A 133 -0.03 0.78 -6.83
CA LEU A 133 0.33 0.41 -8.21
C LEU A 133 0.77 -1.04 -8.33
N LEU A 134 1.54 -1.54 -7.35
CA LEU A 134 2.05 -2.91 -7.34
C LEU A 134 0.95 -3.97 -7.14
N TYR A 135 -0.14 -3.59 -6.48
CA TYR A 135 -1.27 -4.49 -6.20
C TYR A 135 -2.32 -4.48 -7.30
N MET A 136 -2.48 -3.33 -7.96
CA MET A 136 -3.57 -3.15 -8.91
C MET A 136 -3.18 -3.47 -10.34
N PHE A 137 -1.91 -3.28 -10.71
CA PHE A 137 -1.48 -3.37 -12.11
C PHE A 137 -0.36 -4.38 -12.31
N GLU A 138 -0.46 -5.14 -13.40
CA GLU A 138 0.65 -5.98 -13.86
C GLU A 138 1.87 -5.13 -14.22
N PRO A 139 3.10 -5.63 -13.99
CA PRO A 139 4.34 -4.88 -14.23
C PRO A 139 4.69 -4.83 -15.74
N VAL A 140 3.84 -4.22 -16.53
CA VAL A 140 4.02 -4.10 -17.99
C VAL A 140 3.60 -2.72 -18.48
N ILE A 141 4.39 -2.14 -19.40
CA ILE A 141 4.11 -0.85 -20.02
C ILE A 141 3.24 -1.10 -21.27
N ASP A 142 1.96 -1.30 -21.05
CA ASP A 142 0.98 -1.56 -22.09
C ASP A 142 -0.34 -0.83 -21.77
N ARG A 143 -0.66 0.20 -22.54
CA ARG A 143 -1.87 1.01 -22.33
C ARG A 143 -3.16 0.18 -22.41
N LYS A 144 -3.19 -0.83 -23.29
CA LYS A 144 -4.37 -1.69 -23.43
C LYS A 144 -4.61 -2.49 -22.15
N MET A 145 -3.57 -3.14 -21.63
CA MET A 145 -3.66 -3.90 -20.38
C MET A 145 -4.02 -3.02 -19.19
N ILE A 146 -3.44 -1.82 -19.12
CA ILE A 146 -3.78 -0.85 -18.06
C ILE A 146 -5.25 -0.46 -18.14
N ARG A 147 -5.76 -0.15 -19.32
CA ARG A 147 -7.17 0.21 -19.55
C ARG A 147 -8.12 -0.93 -19.22
N GLU A 148 -7.82 -2.14 -19.69
CA GLU A 148 -8.60 -3.34 -19.38
C GLU A 148 -8.71 -3.54 -17.87
N ARG A 149 -7.61 -3.33 -17.13
CA ARG A 149 -7.59 -3.44 -15.68
C ARG A 149 -8.42 -2.36 -14.99
N ILE A 150 -8.37 -1.13 -15.46
CA ILE A 150 -9.22 -0.02 -14.97
C ILE A 150 -10.70 -0.35 -15.21
N ASP A 151 -11.04 -0.85 -16.38
CA ASP A 151 -12.40 -1.27 -16.73
C ASP A 151 -12.91 -2.41 -15.85
N GLU A 152 -12.07 -3.40 -15.54
CA GLU A 152 -12.40 -4.47 -14.59
C GLU A 152 -12.73 -3.91 -13.21
N ILE A 153 -11.90 -3.01 -12.68
CA ILE A 153 -12.12 -2.37 -11.38
C ILE A 153 -13.40 -1.53 -11.38
N ASN A 154 -13.65 -0.77 -12.44
CA ASN A 154 -14.83 0.08 -12.57
C ASN A 154 -16.14 -0.73 -12.70
N ARG A 155 -16.06 -1.96 -13.20
CA ARG A 155 -17.22 -2.87 -13.38
C ARG A 155 -17.31 -3.94 -12.30
N ALA A 156 -16.39 -3.97 -11.33
CA ALA A 156 -16.39 -5.00 -10.30
C ALA A 156 -17.67 -4.95 -9.48
N GLU A 157 -18.26 -6.12 -9.26
CA GLU A 157 -19.48 -6.30 -8.48
C GLU A 157 -19.22 -7.19 -7.27
N ASN A 158 -20.01 -7.03 -6.23
CA ASN A 158 -20.01 -7.87 -5.04
C ASN A 158 -21.33 -8.65 -4.89
N THR A 159 -21.33 -9.68 -4.06
CA THR A 159 -22.53 -10.52 -3.83
C THR A 159 -23.52 -9.90 -2.84
N ARG A 160 -23.10 -8.89 -2.05
CA ARG A 160 -23.89 -8.21 -0.99
C ARG A 160 -24.42 -9.16 0.10
N LYS A 161 -23.77 -10.28 0.26
CA LYS A 161 -24.22 -11.33 1.19
C LYS A 161 -24.11 -10.88 2.65
N PHE A 162 -23.10 -10.06 2.95
CA PHE A 162 -22.82 -9.52 4.28
C PHE A 162 -22.74 -8.01 4.27
N ASP A 163 -22.87 -7.38 5.44
CA ASP A 163 -22.86 -5.93 5.52
C ASP A 163 -21.46 -5.34 5.37
N CYS A 164 -20.56 -5.56 6.32
CA CYS A 164 -19.29 -4.84 6.36
C CYS A 164 -18.11 -5.75 6.72
N ALA A 165 -17.03 -5.63 5.97
CA ALA A 165 -15.77 -6.30 6.26
C ALA A 165 -14.76 -5.35 6.89
N LEU A 166 -13.91 -5.90 7.79
CA LEU A 166 -12.74 -5.24 8.32
C LEU A 166 -11.59 -6.23 8.46
N ILE A 167 -10.51 -6.02 7.71
CA ILE A 167 -9.29 -6.84 7.81
C ILE A 167 -8.15 -5.96 8.30
N ALA A 168 -7.82 -6.05 9.58
CA ALA A 168 -6.73 -5.29 10.18
C ALA A 168 -5.98 -6.13 11.22
N SER A 169 -4.67 -5.93 11.34
CA SER A 169 -3.84 -6.58 12.36
C SER A 169 -3.73 -5.78 13.66
N HIS A 170 -3.90 -4.46 13.59
CA HIS A 170 -3.81 -3.52 14.72
C HIS A 170 -4.50 -2.20 14.37
N ASP A 171 -4.69 -1.35 15.37
CA ASP A 171 -5.16 0.04 15.22
C ASP A 171 -4.37 0.98 16.14
N GLN A 172 -3.05 0.95 16.01
CA GLN A 172 -2.11 1.68 16.89
C GLN A 172 -2.36 3.19 16.91
N TRP A 173 -2.88 3.76 15.81
CA TRP A 173 -3.08 5.20 15.65
C TRP A 173 -4.55 5.62 15.66
N ASN A 174 -5.42 4.72 16.12
CA ASN A 174 -6.86 4.98 16.28
C ASN A 174 -7.52 5.48 14.98
N MET A 175 -7.15 4.87 13.86
CA MET A 175 -7.73 5.20 12.54
C MET A 175 -9.01 4.43 12.26
N ARG A 176 -9.15 3.23 12.83
CA ARG A 176 -10.26 2.28 12.60
C ARG A 176 -11.30 2.31 13.70
N SER A 177 -10.84 2.46 14.96
CA SER A 177 -11.71 2.40 16.15
C SER A 177 -12.88 3.35 16.09
N PRO A 178 -12.74 4.66 15.74
CA PRO A 178 -13.87 5.57 15.74
C PRO A 178 -14.97 5.16 14.75
N MET A 179 -14.60 4.73 13.54
CA MET A 179 -15.56 4.27 12.53
C MET A 179 -16.23 2.96 12.94
N TYR A 180 -15.44 1.99 13.46
CA TYR A 180 -15.97 0.74 13.96
C TYR A 180 -16.97 0.96 15.11
N GLU A 181 -16.62 1.76 16.11
CA GLU A 181 -17.52 2.04 17.25
C GLU A 181 -18.80 2.76 16.82
N ALA A 182 -18.72 3.61 15.81
CA ALA A 182 -19.88 4.33 15.26
C ALA A 182 -20.84 3.43 14.48
N LEU A 183 -20.36 2.34 13.90
CA LEU A 183 -21.14 1.49 12.99
C LEU A 183 -21.54 0.12 13.58
N LYS A 184 -20.84 -0.39 14.60
CA LYS A 184 -21.01 -1.75 15.14
C LYS A 184 -22.42 -2.08 15.67
N ASP A 185 -23.16 -1.09 16.10
CA ASP A 185 -24.53 -1.27 16.62
C ASP A 185 -25.58 -1.16 15.49
N HIS A 186 -25.15 -0.91 14.26
CA HIS A 186 -25.98 -0.67 13.10
C HIS A 186 -25.76 -1.65 11.96
N LEU A 187 -24.55 -2.19 11.82
CA LEU A 187 -24.14 -3.13 10.79
C LEU A 187 -23.49 -4.37 11.42
N ASP A 188 -23.63 -5.50 10.77
CA ASP A 188 -22.83 -6.67 11.08
C ASP A 188 -21.42 -6.50 10.50
N ILE A 189 -20.42 -6.30 11.38
CA ILE A 189 -19.04 -6.05 10.97
C ILE A 189 -18.20 -7.30 11.20
N SER A 190 -17.81 -7.97 10.11
CA SER A 190 -16.95 -9.14 10.11
C SER A 190 -15.47 -8.75 10.16
N CYS A 191 -14.85 -8.94 11.33
CA CYS A 191 -13.45 -8.62 11.57
C CYS A 191 -12.58 -9.88 11.42
N ALA A 192 -12.06 -10.13 10.22
CA ALA A 192 -11.26 -11.32 9.92
C ALA A 192 -9.75 -11.15 10.18
N GLY A 193 -9.30 -9.96 10.55
CA GLY A 193 -7.91 -9.69 10.95
C GLY A 193 -7.66 -10.00 12.44
N LYS A 194 -6.47 -9.68 12.94
CA LYS A 194 -6.14 -9.86 14.37
C LYS A 194 -6.82 -8.84 15.28
N TRP A 195 -7.09 -7.65 14.76
CA TRP A 195 -7.72 -6.58 15.51
C TRP A 195 -9.24 -6.78 15.54
N LYS A 196 -9.82 -6.78 16.74
CA LYS A 196 -11.25 -7.04 17.01
C LYS A 196 -11.79 -8.33 16.34
N HIS A 197 -10.91 -9.33 16.22
CA HIS A 197 -11.22 -10.60 15.56
C HIS A 197 -12.52 -11.22 16.05
N ASN A 198 -13.45 -11.53 15.13
CA ASN A 198 -14.73 -12.17 15.42
C ASN A 198 -15.15 -13.25 14.40
N THR A 199 -14.33 -13.48 13.36
CA THR A 199 -14.58 -14.53 12.38
C THR A 199 -13.28 -15.09 11.80
N ASP A 200 -13.26 -16.42 11.58
CA ASP A 200 -12.19 -17.15 10.91
C ASP A 200 -12.47 -17.40 9.42
N ASP A 201 -13.58 -16.90 8.88
CA ASP A 201 -14.08 -17.24 7.54
C ASP A 201 -13.05 -16.96 6.44
N LEU A 202 -12.27 -15.86 6.56
CA LEU A 202 -11.18 -15.56 5.62
C LEU A 202 -10.23 -16.75 5.44
N TRP A 203 -9.94 -17.49 6.51
CA TRP A 203 -9.04 -18.63 6.50
C TRP A 203 -9.75 -19.96 6.21
N THR A 204 -10.90 -20.17 6.85
CA THR A 204 -11.58 -21.48 6.85
C THR A 204 -12.44 -21.68 5.62
N ILE A 205 -13.06 -20.63 5.09
CA ILE A 205 -13.96 -20.68 3.93
C ILE A 205 -13.27 -20.18 2.66
N TYR A 206 -12.50 -19.09 2.77
CA TYR A 206 -11.91 -18.42 1.59
C TYR A 206 -10.43 -18.73 1.38
N ASN A 207 -9.80 -19.64 2.16
CA ASN A 207 -8.39 -20.05 2.04
C ASN A 207 -7.42 -18.86 2.01
N ASN A 208 -7.67 -17.83 2.81
CA ASN A 208 -6.92 -16.56 2.84
C ASN A 208 -6.98 -15.76 1.52
N ASP A 209 -7.95 -16.05 0.65
CA ASP A 209 -8.21 -15.21 -0.52
C ASP A 209 -9.00 -13.97 -0.10
N LYS A 210 -8.26 -12.89 0.16
CA LYS A 210 -8.79 -11.61 0.59
C LYS A 210 -9.81 -11.02 -0.39
N TYR A 211 -9.57 -11.16 -1.69
CA TYR A 211 -10.44 -10.57 -2.71
C TYR A 211 -11.78 -11.31 -2.80
N ARG A 212 -11.72 -12.64 -2.80
CA ARG A 212 -12.91 -13.45 -2.76
C ARG A 212 -13.72 -13.22 -1.48
N TYR A 213 -13.05 -13.07 -0.33
CA TYR A 213 -13.72 -12.72 0.93
C TYR A 213 -14.40 -11.36 0.86
N LEU A 214 -13.67 -10.31 0.47
CA LEU A 214 -14.20 -8.95 0.41
C LEU A 214 -15.36 -8.83 -0.57
N SER A 215 -15.39 -9.57 -1.69
CA SER A 215 -16.47 -9.50 -2.67
C SER A 215 -17.83 -10.01 -2.16
N GLU A 216 -17.89 -10.57 -0.96
CA GLU A 216 -19.14 -10.98 -0.31
C GLU A 216 -19.84 -9.83 0.47
N PHE A 217 -19.19 -8.68 0.63
CA PHE A 217 -19.63 -7.59 1.49
C PHE A 217 -20.12 -6.36 0.73
N LYS A 218 -21.11 -5.65 1.31
CA LYS A 218 -21.56 -4.34 0.80
C LYS A 218 -20.48 -3.28 1.03
N PHE A 219 -19.88 -3.26 2.22
CA PHE A 219 -18.90 -2.26 2.65
C PHE A 219 -17.59 -2.89 3.09
N ASN A 220 -16.51 -2.11 2.98
CA ASN A 220 -15.22 -2.45 3.57
C ASN A 220 -14.65 -1.25 4.34
N ILE A 221 -14.41 -1.39 5.65
CA ILE A 221 -13.64 -0.41 6.42
C ILE A 221 -12.16 -0.54 6.01
N CYS A 222 -11.69 0.43 5.24
CA CYS A 222 -10.36 0.46 4.63
C CYS A 222 -9.54 1.69 5.05
N ALA A 223 -9.49 1.96 6.36
CA ALA A 223 -8.68 3.04 6.91
C ALA A 223 -7.19 2.76 6.81
N GLU A 224 -6.41 3.77 6.46
CA GLU A 224 -4.95 3.71 6.46
C GLU A 224 -4.38 3.55 7.87
N ASN A 225 -3.10 3.20 7.95
CA ASN A 225 -2.44 3.02 9.25
C ASN A 225 -2.27 4.36 9.98
N PHE A 226 -2.11 5.46 9.24
CA PHE A 226 -1.98 6.81 9.75
C PHE A 226 -2.48 7.80 8.70
N ASP A 227 -3.05 8.93 9.15
CA ASP A 227 -3.52 9.97 8.24
C ASP A 227 -2.37 10.89 7.84
N THR A 228 -1.96 10.78 6.58
CA THR A 228 -0.94 11.63 5.96
C THR A 228 -1.38 11.93 4.52
N PRO A 229 -1.30 13.18 4.07
CA PRO A 229 -1.58 13.51 2.67
C PRO A 229 -0.82 12.60 1.70
N LEU A 230 -1.44 12.25 0.58
CA LEU A 230 -0.90 11.37 -0.46
C LEU A 230 -0.60 9.92 -0.04
N TYR A 231 -0.68 9.58 1.24
CA TYR A 231 -0.48 8.21 1.71
C TYR A 231 -1.74 7.38 1.48
N VAL A 232 -1.80 6.76 0.32
CA VAL A 232 -2.85 5.81 -0.07
C VAL A 232 -2.19 4.47 -0.38
N THR A 233 -2.69 3.42 0.24
CA THR A 233 -2.19 2.06 0.04
C THR A 233 -3.20 1.20 -0.75
N GLU A 234 -2.98 -0.09 -0.80
CA GLU A 234 -3.86 -1.05 -1.47
C GLU A 234 -5.29 -1.09 -0.90
N LYS A 235 -5.51 -0.63 0.33
CA LYS A 235 -6.78 -0.85 1.06
C LYS A 235 -8.00 -0.26 0.37
N LEU A 236 -7.90 0.97 -0.12
CA LEU A 236 -8.96 1.62 -0.88
C LEU A 236 -9.23 0.88 -2.21
N PHE A 237 -8.15 0.55 -2.90
CA PHE A 237 -8.23 -0.11 -4.21
C PHE A 237 -8.69 -1.56 -4.12
N ASP A 238 -8.39 -2.27 -3.02
CA ASP A 238 -8.92 -3.60 -2.76
C ASP A 238 -10.45 -3.57 -2.63
N ALA A 239 -11.01 -2.56 -1.95
CA ALA A 239 -12.46 -2.37 -1.89
C ALA A 239 -13.05 -2.18 -3.30
N PHE A 240 -12.47 -1.30 -4.10
CA PHE A 240 -12.90 -1.08 -5.47
C PHE A 240 -12.82 -2.35 -6.34
N ARG A 241 -11.71 -3.06 -6.27
CA ARG A 241 -11.48 -4.30 -7.00
C ARG A 241 -12.51 -5.39 -6.66
N CYS A 242 -13.01 -5.38 -5.42
CA CYS A 242 -14.00 -6.34 -4.94
C CYS A 242 -15.44 -5.85 -5.15
N GLY A 243 -15.66 -4.68 -5.72
CA GLY A 243 -17.00 -4.11 -5.90
C GLY A 243 -17.65 -3.60 -4.61
N THR A 244 -16.93 -3.57 -3.48
CA THR A 244 -17.44 -3.07 -2.20
C THR A 244 -17.37 -1.54 -2.13
N ILE A 245 -18.26 -0.94 -1.35
CA ILE A 245 -18.18 0.50 -1.05
C ILE A 245 -17.11 0.72 0.03
N PRO A 246 -16.04 1.49 -0.27
CA PRO A 246 -15.02 1.81 0.72
C PRO A 246 -15.52 2.79 1.77
N LEU A 247 -15.43 2.41 3.04
CA LEU A 247 -15.52 3.31 4.19
C LEU A 247 -14.08 3.71 4.55
N TYR A 248 -13.62 4.84 4.06
CA TYR A 248 -12.20 5.19 4.03
C TYR A 248 -11.84 6.31 5.01
N ALA A 249 -10.70 6.17 5.69
CA ALA A 249 -10.07 7.21 6.49
C ALA A 249 -8.58 7.28 6.19
N GLY A 250 -8.08 8.47 5.91
CA GLY A 250 -6.66 8.72 5.60
C GLY A 250 -6.45 9.71 4.46
N ALA A 251 -5.21 9.83 4.04
CA ALA A 251 -4.76 10.67 2.91
C ALA A 251 -5.20 12.15 3.01
N GLY A 252 -5.33 12.70 4.24
CA GLY A 252 -5.82 14.06 4.44
C GLY A 252 -7.24 14.27 3.90
N ASN A 253 -8.08 13.24 3.89
CA ASN A 253 -9.43 13.20 3.31
C ASN A 253 -9.49 13.39 1.78
N GLN A 254 -8.39 13.24 1.08
CA GLN A 254 -8.29 13.44 -0.37
C GLN A 254 -7.49 12.30 -1.03
N PRO A 255 -8.00 11.04 -1.01
CA PRO A 255 -7.28 9.92 -1.58
C PRO A 255 -7.17 10.04 -3.10
N GLU A 256 -5.96 10.26 -3.60
CA GLU A 256 -5.63 10.24 -5.04
C GLU A 256 -6.63 11.02 -5.92
N LEU A 257 -6.76 12.35 -5.72
CA LEU A 257 -7.80 13.21 -6.32
C LEU A 257 -7.94 13.09 -7.85
N GLU A 258 -6.85 12.87 -8.57
CA GLU A 258 -6.87 12.77 -10.04
C GLU A 258 -7.16 11.33 -10.53
N ILE A 259 -7.08 10.35 -9.63
CA ILE A 259 -7.19 8.93 -9.92
C ILE A 259 -8.53 8.37 -9.45
N VAL A 260 -8.93 8.74 -8.23
CA VAL A 260 -10.11 8.20 -7.55
C VAL A 260 -11.29 9.15 -7.68
N ASN A 261 -12.43 8.62 -8.12
CA ASN A 261 -13.68 9.34 -8.02
C ASN A 261 -14.09 9.48 -6.56
N GLN A 262 -14.01 10.69 -6.01
CA GLN A 262 -14.30 10.96 -4.60
C GLN A 262 -15.76 10.66 -4.23
N ASP A 263 -16.70 10.72 -5.20
CA ASP A 263 -18.12 10.38 -4.98
C ASP A 263 -18.35 8.86 -4.85
N ALA A 264 -17.37 8.03 -5.22
CA ALA A 264 -17.41 6.58 -5.06
C ALA A 264 -16.81 6.10 -3.72
N VAL A 265 -16.45 7.02 -2.82
CA VAL A 265 -15.83 6.75 -1.51
C VAL A 265 -16.61 7.42 -0.41
N LEU A 266 -16.93 6.68 0.65
CA LEU A 266 -17.45 7.29 1.87
C LEU A 266 -16.28 7.65 2.80
N LEU A 267 -16.01 8.96 2.91
CA LEU A 267 -14.88 9.48 3.67
C LEU A 267 -15.25 9.70 5.15
N TRP A 268 -14.56 9.01 6.03
CA TRP A 268 -14.55 9.28 7.46
C TRP A 268 -13.53 10.39 7.76
N LYS A 269 -14.01 11.60 7.99
CA LYS A 269 -13.16 12.76 8.28
C LYS A 269 -12.84 12.81 9.76
N LYS A 270 -11.65 12.39 10.14
CA LYS A 270 -11.21 12.20 11.53
C LYS A 270 -11.33 13.48 12.39
N GLU A 271 -11.19 14.66 11.79
CA GLU A 271 -11.25 15.95 12.49
C GLU A 271 -12.67 16.39 12.83
N GLN A 272 -13.69 15.79 12.23
CA GLN A 272 -15.07 16.09 12.52
C GLN A 272 -15.46 15.50 13.88
N SER A 273 -16.19 16.27 14.69
CA SER A 273 -16.76 15.79 15.95
C SER A 273 -18.13 15.14 15.78
N ASP A 274 -18.85 15.47 14.69
CA ASP A 274 -20.15 14.91 14.35
C ASP A 274 -20.05 14.10 13.05
N HIS A 275 -20.29 12.81 13.16
CA HIS A 275 -20.30 11.87 12.05
C HIS A 275 -21.71 11.39 11.65
N SER A 276 -22.76 12.06 12.14
CA SER A 276 -24.16 11.68 11.89
C SER A 276 -24.47 11.56 10.41
N ALA A 277 -24.00 12.48 9.59
CA ALA A 277 -24.22 12.45 8.14
C ALA A 277 -23.56 11.22 7.48
N PHE A 278 -22.34 10.88 7.87
CA PHE A 278 -21.65 9.68 7.39
C PHE A 278 -22.42 8.41 7.78
N ILE A 279 -22.82 8.30 9.05
CA ILE A 279 -23.58 7.14 9.56
C ILE A 279 -24.91 7.02 8.81
N GLN A 280 -25.65 8.11 8.65
CA GLN A 280 -26.92 8.12 7.92
C GLN A 280 -26.76 7.67 6.46
N GLU A 281 -25.71 8.10 5.78
CA GLU A 281 -25.43 7.70 4.39
C GLU A 281 -25.11 6.21 4.30
N VAL A 282 -24.24 5.68 5.19
CA VAL A 282 -23.96 4.25 5.27
C VAL A 282 -25.25 3.44 5.51
N LEU A 283 -26.09 3.86 6.46
CA LEU A 283 -27.34 3.17 6.78
C LEU A 283 -28.37 3.25 5.64
N ARG A 284 -28.42 4.35 4.92
CA ARG A 284 -29.25 4.49 3.73
C ARG A 284 -28.82 3.49 2.65
N LEU A 285 -27.52 3.43 2.35
CA LEU A 285 -26.97 2.47 1.40
C LEU A 285 -27.17 1.01 1.84
N ALA A 286 -27.09 0.72 3.15
CA ALA A 286 -27.33 -0.62 3.66
C ALA A 286 -28.77 -1.09 3.46
N ARG A 287 -29.77 -0.19 3.52
CA ARG A 287 -31.21 -0.51 3.57
C ARG A 287 -31.95 -0.29 2.26
N ASP A 288 -31.46 0.61 1.39
CA ASP A 288 -32.08 0.95 0.11
C ASP A 288 -31.26 0.37 -1.05
N GLU A 289 -31.73 -0.76 -1.57
CA GLU A 289 -31.05 -1.47 -2.67
C GLU A 289 -30.93 -0.63 -3.94
N ALA A 290 -31.97 0.14 -4.29
CA ALA A 290 -31.96 0.97 -5.48
C ALA A 290 -30.93 2.11 -5.35
N TYR A 291 -30.81 2.65 -4.14
CA TYR A 291 -29.80 3.66 -3.84
C TYR A 291 -28.38 3.09 -3.82
N TYR A 292 -28.21 1.88 -3.25
CA TYR A 292 -26.96 1.13 -3.30
C TYR A 292 -26.53 0.85 -4.74
N ASP A 293 -27.44 0.36 -5.57
CA ASP A 293 -27.20 0.09 -6.98
C ASP A 293 -26.73 1.32 -7.75
N LYS A 294 -27.36 2.46 -7.48
CA LYS A 294 -26.96 3.72 -8.09
C LYS A 294 -25.52 4.12 -7.65
N PHE A 295 -25.21 3.93 -6.38
CA PHE A 295 -23.90 4.28 -5.81
C PHE A 295 -22.79 3.43 -6.41
N VAL A 296 -22.93 2.09 -6.44
CA VAL A 296 -21.86 1.18 -6.91
C VAL A 296 -21.62 1.21 -8.42
N ARG A 297 -22.58 1.74 -9.20
CA ARG A 297 -22.42 1.93 -10.65
C ARG A 297 -21.58 3.15 -11.03
N GLN A 298 -21.21 3.96 -10.06
CA GLN A 298 -20.31 5.08 -10.30
C GLN A 298 -18.95 4.58 -10.79
N VAL A 299 -18.33 5.34 -11.68
CA VAL A 299 -16.91 5.13 -12.03
C VAL A 299 -16.08 5.30 -10.76
N ARG A 300 -15.21 4.37 -10.47
CA ARG A 300 -14.32 4.37 -9.28
C ARG A 300 -12.98 5.01 -9.58
N LEU A 301 -12.40 4.63 -10.72
CA LEU A 301 -11.14 5.16 -11.23
C LEU A 301 -11.41 6.11 -12.39
N LEU A 302 -10.90 7.32 -12.28
CA LEU A 302 -11.07 8.39 -13.27
C LEU A 302 -10.26 8.12 -14.56
N PRO A 303 -10.60 8.74 -15.69
CA PRO A 303 -9.91 8.50 -16.97
C PRO A 303 -8.41 8.76 -16.95
N TYR A 304 -7.93 9.72 -16.16
CA TYR A 304 -6.51 10.04 -16.03
C TYR A 304 -5.68 8.88 -15.43
N THR A 305 -6.31 7.90 -14.77
CA THR A 305 -5.62 6.73 -14.19
C THR A 305 -4.77 5.98 -15.22
N GLU A 306 -5.24 5.84 -16.46
CA GLU A 306 -4.47 5.17 -17.52
C GLU A 306 -3.15 5.91 -17.80
N GLU A 307 -3.23 7.23 -18.00
CA GLU A 307 -2.03 8.04 -18.25
C GLU A 307 -1.08 8.02 -17.06
N PHE A 308 -1.59 8.21 -15.85
CA PHE A 308 -0.79 8.18 -14.62
C PHE A 308 0.00 6.88 -14.49
N VAL A 309 -0.64 5.73 -14.63
CA VAL A 309 0.02 4.42 -14.51
C VAL A 309 1.08 4.25 -15.60
N TYR A 310 0.71 4.58 -16.84
CA TYR A 310 1.62 4.48 -17.97
C TYR A 310 2.86 5.37 -17.82
N GLU A 311 2.68 6.61 -17.39
CA GLU A 311 3.77 7.55 -17.10
C GLU A 311 4.68 7.03 -15.98
N LYS A 312 4.11 6.55 -14.85
CA LYS A 312 4.92 6.05 -13.74
C LYS A 312 5.75 4.83 -14.13
N PHE A 313 5.18 3.92 -14.90
CA PHE A 313 5.91 2.74 -15.38
C PHE A 313 6.97 3.11 -16.41
N THR A 314 6.67 4.02 -17.33
CA THR A 314 7.64 4.51 -18.30
C THR A 314 8.80 5.20 -17.60
N LEU A 315 8.53 6.09 -16.65
CA LEU A 315 9.55 6.80 -15.89
C LEU A 315 10.43 5.82 -15.07
N LEU A 316 9.82 4.81 -14.45
CA LEU A 316 10.55 3.77 -13.72
C LEU A 316 11.52 3.04 -14.66
N LYS A 317 11.07 2.61 -15.84
CA LYS A 317 11.91 1.98 -16.87
C LYS A 317 13.11 2.87 -17.23
N GLU A 318 12.85 4.13 -17.57
CA GLU A 318 13.87 5.08 -18.00
C GLU A 318 14.93 5.30 -16.92
N ARG A 319 14.52 5.43 -15.65
CA ARG A 319 15.44 5.61 -14.51
C ARG A 319 16.28 4.37 -14.27
N LEU A 320 15.69 3.17 -14.32
CA LEU A 320 16.43 1.91 -14.20
C LEU A 320 17.45 1.76 -15.32
N MET A 321 17.08 2.04 -16.57
CA MET A 321 18.02 2.00 -17.69
C MET A 321 19.12 3.05 -17.61
N LYS A 322 18.81 4.27 -17.12
CA LYS A 322 19.83 5.32 -16.90
C LYS A 322 20.87 4.87 -15.86
N MET A 323 20.41 4.29 -14.75
CA MET A 323 21.27 3.77 -13.67
C MET A 323 22.23 2.68 -14.18
N ALA A 324 21.76 1.79 -15.04
CA ALA A 324 22.54 0.68 -15.57
C ALA A 324 23.69 1.12 -16.50
N ARG A 325 23.61 2.33 -17.05
CA ARG A 325 24.61 2.90 -17.99
C ARG A 325 25.64 3.80 -17.28
N ALA A 326 25.38 4.17 -16.03
CA ALA A 326 26.24 5.06 -15.22
C ALA A 326 27.32 4.28 -14.46
#